data_665c9612ef1e58a27860d1c6f0c1564c
#
_entry.id   665c9612ef1e58a27860d1c6f0c1564c
#
_cell.length_a   1.000
_cell.length_b   1.000
_cell.length_c   1.000
_cell.angle_alpha   90.00
_cell.angle_beta   90.00
_cell.angle_gamma   90.00
#
_symmetry.space_group_name_H-M   'P 1'
#
loop_
_entity.id
_entity.type
_entity.pdbx_description
1 polymer ?
#
loop_
_entity_poly.entity_id
_entity_poly.type
_entity_poly.pdbx_seq_one_letter_code
_entity_poly.pdbx_strand_id
1 'polypeptide(L)'
;MSLPAPAVTRRQVLAALGVGAGAAAIASCSRSSSGDGRIRLAMFHAPESKLNPLTNDGSKLVRWSCAESLTTLNADGDAQELLATAWKRESETTWRLTLREGVTFHDGTALSAENVAAALTFAATAAKPPRVLDGVKLTAKADGKDLLLTTAAPDPLMPQRVSSPQLVILSPAAYPSSADGAIDPVGHGTGAFILKQANGSSGATLERNDKYWGKKAAAPGIDVTYVPDGAARGTALRTGTADIVEAVPVSQAGNVDKNLIHEVSTPRTSTLYLNTRSGAFANPALRAAARNAVDPAALIKTVFEGHADSPVGLLGPAVPWAAELRAWKKETY
;
A
#
# COMPACT_ATOMS: atom_id res chain seq x y z
N MET A 1 -73.68 26.24 23.14
CA MET A 1 -73.81 25.65 21.81
C MET A 1 -72.54 25.93 21.05
N SER A 2 -71.58 24.99 21.12
CA SER A 2 -70.27 25.16 20.49
C SER A 2 -70.25 24.25 19.26
N LEU A 3 -70.00 24.80 18.09
CA LEU A 3 -69.87 24.07 16.83
C LEU A 3 -68.46 23.43 16.74
N PRO A 4 -68.34 22.16 16.29
CA PRO A 4 -67.05 21.51 16.13
C PRO A 4 -66.31 22.02 14.87
N ALA A 5 -64.99 22.18 14.99
CA ALA A 5 -64.11 22.53 13.90
C ALA A 5 -63.93 21.35 12.89
N PRO A 6 -63.86 21.64 11.59
CA PRO A 6 -63.74 20.58 10.57
C PRO A 6 -62.34 19.91 10.59
N ALA A 7 -62.29 18.61 10.61
CA ALA A 7 -61.09 17.78 10.54
C ALA A 7 -60.49 17.84 9.10
N VAL A 8 -59.25 18.35 9.00
CA VAL A 8 -58.48 18.35 7.73
C VAL A 8 -57.98 16.94 7.45
N THR A 9 -58.38 16.34 6.35
CA THR A 9 -57.98 14.98 5.95
C THR A 9 -56.62 15.02 5.23
N ARG A 10 -55.85 13.95 5.41
CA ARG A 10 -54.49 13.76 4.76
C ARG A 10 -54.47 14.01 3.25
N ARG A 11 -55.60 13.90 2.55
CA ARG A 11 -55.72 14.17 1.10
C ARG A 11 -55.71 15.68 0.76
N GLN A 12 -56.11 16.53 1.68
CA GLN A 12 -56.15 17.98 1.48
C GLN A 12 -54.79 18.65 1.69
N VAL A 13 -53.89 18.04 2.49
CA VAL A 13 -52.52 18.52 2.67
C VAL A 13 -51.63 18.21 1.46
N LEU A 14 -51.93 17.15 0.70
CA LEU A 14 -51.18 16.78 -0.52
C LEU A 14 -51.59 17.58 -1.79
N ALA A 15 -52.75 18.23 -1.77
CA ALA A 15 -53.22 19.02 -2.91
C ALA A 15 -52.73 20.50 -2.86
N ALA A 16 -52.20 20.97 -1.75
CA ALA A 16 -51.75 22.38 -1.61
C ALA A 16 -50.25 22.60 -1.96
N LEU A 17 -49.51 21.53 -2.34
CA LEU A 17 -48.10 21.62 -2.74
C LEU A 17 -47.85 21.48 -4.27
N GLY A 18 -48.90 21.64 -5.05
CA GLY A 18 -48.90 21.31 -6.46
C GLY A 18 -49.05 22.44 -7.49
N VAL A 19 -48.89 23.73 -7.13
CA VAL A 19 -48.85 24.80 -8.15
C VAL A 19 -47.89 25.90 -7.68
N GLY A 20 -46.69 25.86 -8.16
CA GLY A 20 -45.71 26.91 -7.95
C GLY A 20 -44.36 26.57 -8.55
N ALA A 21 -44.10 27.05 -9.76
CA ALA A 21 -42.79 27.20 -10.38
C ALA A 21 -42.14 25.92 -10.94
N GLY A 22 -42.54 25.54 -12.16
CA GLY A 22 -41.62 24.97 -13.12
C GLY A 22 -40.51 25.97 -13.43
N ALA A 23 -39.37 25.77 -12.85
CA ALA A 23 -38.10 26.31 -13.34
C ALA A 23 -37.04 25.24 -13.05
N ALA A 24 -36.55 24.71 -14.16
CA ALA A 24 -35.46 23.76 -14.25
C ALA A 24 -34.34 24.00 -13.22
N ALA A 25 -34.25 23.14 -12.24
CA ALA A 25 -32.97 22.78 -11.67
C ALA A 25 -32.70 21.32 -12.10
N ILE A 26 -32.26 21.15 -13.34
CA ILE A 26 -31.37 20.07 -13.67
C ILE A 26 -30.12 20.43 -12.84
N ALA A 27 -30.18 20.14 -11.53
CA ALA A 27 -29.00 20.03 -10.75
C ALA A 27 -28.25 18.87 -11.35
N SER A 28 -27.30 19.19 -12.25
CA SER A 28 -26.22 18.31 -12.58
C SER A 28 -25.80 17.68 -11.25
N CYS A 29 -25.85 16.36 -11.17
CA CYS A 29 -25.11 15.62 -10.16
C CYS A 29 -23.63 15.91 -10.44
N SER A 30 -23.19 17.14 -10.13
CA SER A 30 -21.79 17.43 -9.98
C SER A 30 -21.34 16.51 -8.84
N ARG A 31 -20.45 15.56 -9.16
CA ARG A 31 -19.64 14.93 -8.16
C ARG A 31 -19.32 16.01 -7.13
N SER A 32 -19.80 15.84 -5.91
CA SER A 32 -19.36 16.65 -4.81
C SER A 32 -17.91 16.25 -4.52
N SER A 33 -16.96 16.80 -5.30
CA SER A 33 -15.61 16.93 -4.82
C SER A 33 -15.74 17.62 -3.46
N SER A 34 -15.14 17.06 -2.42
CA SER A 34 -14.97 17.77 -1.17
C SER A 34 -14.44 19.16 -1.56
N GLY A 35 -15.14 20.24 -1.16
CA GLY A 35 -14.80 21.60 -1.60
C GLY A 35 -13.42 22.07 -1.15
N ASP A 36 -12.66 21.23 -0.44
CA ASP A 36 -11.32 21.43 0.08
C ASP A 36 -10.19 20.84 -0.79
N GLY A 37 -10.51 20.06 -1.86
CA GLY A 37 -9.54 19.45 -2.76
C GLY A 37 -8.73 18.29 -2.18
N ARG A 38 -9.07 17.79 -0.98
CA ARG A 38 -8.40 16.66 -0.34
C ARG A 38 -8.77 15.33 -1.03
N ILE A 39 -7.87 14.37 -1.01
CA ILE A 39 -8.11 13.03 -1.55
C ILE A 39 -8.76 12.17 -0.46
N ARG A 40 -9.94 11.62 -0.72
CA ARG A 40 -10.61 10.65 0.15
C ARG A 40 -10.28 9.24 -0.32
N LEU A 41 -9.49 8.54 0.50
CA LEU A 41 -8.98 7.20 0.21
C LEU A 41 -9.68 6.16 1.08
N ALA A 42 -10.41 5.21 0.46
CA ALA A 42 -10.99 4.06 1.18
C ALA A 42 -10.12 2.83 0.98
N MET A 43 -9.54 2.33 2.07
CA MET A 43 -8.65 1.17 2.09
C MET A 43 -9.34 -0.09 2.63
N PHE A 44 -8.81 -1.24 2.21
CA PHE A 44 -9.34 -2.54 2.61
C PHE A 44 -9.00 -2.89 4.06
N HIS A 45 -7.75 -2.71 4.46
CA HIS A 45 -7.26 -3.11 5.79
C HIS A 45 -6.80 -1.93 6.63
N ALA A 46 -7.29 -1.88 7.87
CA ALA A 46 -6.70 -1.05 8.90
C ALA A 46 -5.26 -1.50 9.23
N PRO A 47 -4.44 -0.65 9.88
CA PRO A 47 -3.15 -1.06 10.42
C PRO A 47 -3.30 -2.16 11.47
N GLU A 48 -2.45 -3.19 11.38
CA GLU A 48 -2.44 -4.29 12.35
C GLU A 48 -1.49 -4.02 13.52
N SER A 49 -0.50 -3.15 13.31
CA SER A 49 0.62 -2.89 14.23
C SER A 49 0.82 -1.40 14.49
N LYS A 50 -0.26 -0.61 14.51
CA LYS A 50 -0.23 0.85 14.77
C LYS A 50 0.73 1.61 13.83
N LEU A 51 0.77 1.21 12.57
CA LEU A 51 1.68 1.75 11.53
C LEU A 51 3.16 1.54 11.83
N ASN A 52 3.53 0.53 12.64
CA ASN A 52 4.93 0.17 12.85
C ASN A 52 5.58 -0.19 11.50
N PRO A 53 6.59 0.56 11.03
CA PRO A 53 7.21 0.33 9.72
C PRO A 53 7.91 -1.02 9.62
N LEU A 54 8.39 -1.60 10.71
CA LEU A 54 9.08 -2.90 10.71
C LEU A 54 8.16 -4.08 10.38
N THR A 55 6.85 -3.82 10.23
CA THR A 55 5.81 -4.80 9.89
C THR A 55 5.25 -4.55 8.49
N ASN A 56 4.20 -5.27 8.10
CA ASN A 56 3.48 -5.02 6.85
C ASN A 56 2.84 -3.62 6.79
N ASP A 57 2.65 -2.97 7.94
CA ASP A 57 2.10 -1.62 8.00
C ASP A 57 3.03 -0.56 7.37
N GLY A 58 4.34 -0.82 7.26
CA GLY A 58 5.27 0.03 6.53
C GLY A 58 4.81 0.33 5.10
N SER A 59 4.13 -0.63 4.45
CA SER A 59 3.57 -0.45 3.11
C SER A 59 2.53 0.67 3.03
N LYS A 60 1.78 0.93 4.10
CA LYS A 60 0.81 2.03 4.15
C LYS A 60 1.50 3.38 4.16
N LEU A 61 2.60 3.51 4.91
CA LEU A 61 3.38 4.76 4.99
C LEU A 61 3.94 5.16 3.63
N VAL A 62 4.46 4.19 2.86
CA VAL A 62 4.97 4.43 1.50
C VAL A 62 3.82 4.75 0.54
N ARG A 63 2.73 4.01 0.57
CA ARG A 63 1.57 4.21 -0.30
C ARG A 63 0.85 5.53 -0.06
N TRP A 64 0.91 6.07 1.15
CA TRP A 64 0.43 7.42 1.48
C TRP A 64 1.46 8.50 1.18
N SER A 65 2.63 8.13 0.64
CA SER A 65 3.73 9.05 0.36
C SER A 65 4.12 9.90 1.58
N CYS A 66 4.06 9.32 2.78
CA CYS A 66 4.45 10.01 4.02
C CYS A 66 5.81 9.55 4.57
N ALA A 67 6.30 8.37 4.18
CA ALA A 67 7.64 7.92 4.52
C ALA A 67 8.31 7.27 3.29
N GLU A 68 9.62 7.37 3.21
CA GLU A 68 10.40 6.91 2.09
C GLU A 68 11.53 5.97 2.55
N SER A 69 11.89 5.02 1.69
CA SER A 69 13.05 4.14 1.83
C SER A 69 14.27 4.74 1.14
N LEU A 70 15.42 4.10 1.22
CA LEU A 70 16.65 4.63 0.58
C LEU A 70 16.58 4.58 -0.93
N THR A 71 15.99 3.53 -1.48
CA THR A 71 15.78 3.34 -2.92
C THR A 71 14.32 2.98 -3.19
N THR A 72 13.91 3.00 -4.43
CA THR A 72 12.64 2.41 -4.88
C THR A 72 12.92 1.39 -5.98
N LEU A 73 11.90 0.67 -6.46
CA LEU A 73 12.04 -0.28 -7.56
C LEU A 73 11.25 0.19 -8.78
N ASN A 74 11.83 -0.02 -9.98
CA ASN A 74 11.09 0.07 -11.22
C ASN A 74 10.24 -1.19 -11.47
N ALA A 75 9.56 -1.26 -12.61
CA ALA A 75 8.73 -2.40 -12.99
C ALA A 75 9.53 -3.70 -13.18
N ASP A 76 10.81 -3.60 -13.50
CA ASP A 76 11.71 -4.74 -13.71
C ASP A 76 12.33 -5.25 -12.40
N GLY A 77 12.13 -4.53 -11.30
CA GLY A 77 12.68 -4.85 -9.98
C GLY A 77 14.07 -4.26 -9.75
N ASP A 78 14.53 -3.37 -10.61
CA ASP A 78 15.80 -2.67 -10.43
C ASP A 78 15.67 -1.51 -9.46
N ALA A 79 16.68 -1.33 -8.62
CA ALA A 79 16.75 -0.23 -7.69
C ALA A 79 16.85 1.12 -8.42
N GLN A 80 16.05 2.08 -7.98
CA GLN A 80 16.04 3.46 -8.47
C GLN A 80 16.33 4.41 -7.31
N GLU A 81 16.82 5.59 -7.64
CA GLU A 81 17.11 6.65 -6.67
C GLU A 81 15.86 7.10 -5.90
N LEU A 82 16.04 7.31 -4.60
CA LEU A 82 15.04 7.96 -3.74
C LEU A 82 15.77 8.80 -2.69
N LEU A 83 15.88 8.37 -1.42
CA LEU A 83 16.69 9.04 -0.40
C LEU A 83 18.21 8.79 -0.60
N ALA A 84 18.60 7.72 -1.29
CA ALA A 84 19.93 7.52 -1.82
C ALA A 84 19.95 7.86 -3.31
N THR A 85 20.98 8.58 -3.76
CA THR A 85 21.18 9.04 -5.15
C THR A 85 22.21 8.22 -5.90
N ALA A 86 23.04 7.47 -5.19
CA ALA A 86 24.00 6.55 -5.78
C ALA A 86 24.33 5.42 -4.79
N TRP A 87 24.80 4.31 -5.33
CA TRP A 87 25.33 3.20 -4.53
C TRP A 87 26.46 2.48 -5.26
N LYS A 88 27.41 2.01 -4.48
CA LYS A 88 28.57 1.28 -4.99
C LYS A 88 28.87 0.11 -4.05
N ARG A 89 29.10 -1.07 -4.63
CA ARG A 89 29.61 -2.21 -3.88
C ARG A 89 31.12 -2.03 -3.67
N GLU A 90 31.57 -1.89 -2.42
CA GLU A 90 32.99 -1.73 -2.07
C GLU A 90 33.68 -3.06 -1.84
N SER A 91 32.93 -4.04 -1.34
CA SER A 91 33.39 -5.43 -1.15
C SER A 91 32.22 -6.40 -1.36
N GLU A 92 32.46 -7.69 -1.19
CA GLU A 92 31.38 -8.68 -1.26
C GLU A 92 30.27 -8.45 -0.24
N THR A 93 30.62 -7.87 0.90
CA THR A 93 29.71 -7.66 2.03
C THR A 93 29.42 -6.19 2.34
N THR A 94 30.05 -5.23 1.65
CA THR A 94 29.92 -3.80 1.98
C THR A 94 29.47 -2.98 0.77
N TRP A 95 28.44 -2.17 1.02
CA TRP A 95 27.91 -1.19 0.09
C TRP A 95 28.03 0.20 0.66
N ARG A 96 28.43 1.15 -0.18
CA ARG A 96 28.39 2.59 0.08
C ARG A 96 27.19 3.18 -0.65
N LEU A 97 26.40 3.97 0.06
CA LEU A 97 25.27 4.71 -0.48
C LEU A 97 25.48 6.20 -0.25
N THR A 98 25.36 6.99 -1.30
CA THR A 98 25.38 8.47 -1.21
C THR A 98 23.95 8.96 -0.97
N LEU A 99 23.74 9.73 0.10
CA LEU A 99 22.42 10.23 0.47
C LEU A 99 22.09 11.52 -0.28
N ARG A 100 20.79 11.73 -0.52
CA ARG A 100 20.26 12.95 -1.11
C ARG A 100 20.45 14.12 -0.15
N GLU A 101 21.04 15.22 -0.66
CA GLU A 101 21.23 16.43 0.11
C GLU A 101 19.93 17.27 0.19
N GLY A 102 19.80 18.07 1.22
CA GLY A 102 18.68 19.01 1.38
C GLY A 102 17.34 18.40 1.80
N VAL A 103 17.31 17.09 2.08
CA VAL A 103 16.10 16.43 2.61
C VAL A 103 15.94 16.73 4.10
N THR A 104 14.72 17.05 4.50
CA THR A 104 14.34 17.20 5.91
C THR A 104 13.19 16.28 6.24
N PHE A 105 13.20 15.72 7.43
CA PHE A 105 12.03 15.04 7.99
C PHE A 105 10.90 16.04 8.28
N HIS A 106 9.69 15.54 8.46
CA HIS A 106 8.50 16.37 8.72
C HIS A 106 8.60 17.18 10.01
N ASP A 107 9.37 16.74 10.98
CA ASP A 107 9.66 17.46 12.24
C ASP A 107 10.76 18.54 12.07
N GLY A 108 11.32 18.70 10.87
CA GLY A 108 12.36 19.67 10.55
C GLY A 108 13.79 19.17 10.76
N THR A 109 13.99 17.97 11.31
CA THR A 109 15.32 17.36 11.44
C THR A 109 15.90 17.09 10.03
N ALA A 110 17.18 17.36 9.82
CA ALA A 110 17.84 17.08 8.55
C ALA A 110 18.10 15.56 8.37
N LEU A 111 17.93 15.06 7.14
CA LEU A 111 18.39 13.73 6.79
C LEU A 111 19.92 13.71 6.80
N SER A 112 20.52 12.87 7.62
CA SER A 112 21.95 12.66 7.67
C SER A 112 22.32 11.19 7.66
N ALA A 113 23.57 10.87 7.34
CA ALA A 113 24.06 9.50 7.35
C ALA A 113 23.96 8.87 8.76
N GLU A 114 24.15 9.66 9.79
CA GLU A 114 24.02 9.22 11.19
C GLU A 114 22.57 8.84 11.53
N ASN A 115 21.61 9.70 11.13
CA ASN A 115 20.19 9.44 11.40
C ASN A 115 19.69 8.20 10.63
N VAL A 116 20.12 8.04 9.39
CA VAL A 116 19.79 6.86 8.58
C VAL A 116 20.45 5.60 9.15
N ALA A 117 21.71 5.68 9.55
CA ALA A 117 22.41 4.56 10.17
C ALA A 117 21.74 4.13 11.49
N ALA A 118 21.30 5.09 12.31
CA ALA A 118 20.57 4.82 13.55
C ALA A 118 19.24 4.12 13.27
N ALA A 119 18.45 4.59 12.29
CA ALA A 119 17.18 3.99 11.90
C ALA A 119 17.34 2.53 11.44
N LEU A 120 18.32 2.27 10.56
CA LEU A 120 18.60 0.92 10.07
C LEU A 120 19.19 0.00 11.16
N THR A 121 20.02 0.55 12.05
CA THR A 121 20.53 -0.20 13.21
C THR A 121 19.37 -0.59 14.13
N PHE A 122 18.46 0.33 14.42
CA PHE A 122 17.24 0.02 15.17
C PHE A 122 16.45 -1.12 14.53
N ALA A 123 16.21 -1.05 13.21
CA ALA A 123 15.50 -2.10 12.48
C ALA A 123 16.21 -3.46 12.57
N ALA A 124 17.55 -3.47 12.42
CA ALA A 124 18.35 -4.70 12.46
C ALA A 124 18.46 -5.33 13.85
N THR A 125 18.34 -4.52 14.92
CA THR A 125 18.48 -4.97 16.32
C THR A 125 17.17 -5.03 17.09
N ALA A 126 16.05 -4.73 16.44
CA ALA A 126 14.72 -4.80 17.04
C ALA A 126 14.43 -6.22 17.57
N ALA A 127 13.63 -6.33 18.64
CA ALA A 127 13.21 -7.63 19.19
C ALA A 127 12.54 -8.53 18.14
N LYS A 128 11.87 -7.92 17.13
CA LYS A 128 11.34 -8.57 15.93
C LYS A 128 11.80 -7.79 14.71
N PRO A 129 12.97 -8.12 14.15
CA PRO A 129 13.44 -7.47 12.93
C PRO A 129 12.45 -7.64 11.77
N PRO A 130 12.44 -6.71 10.82
CA PRO A 130 11.55 -6.83 9.65
C PRO A 130 11.95 -8.02 8.78
N ARG A 131 10.96 -8.68 8.16
CA ARG A 131 11.17 -9.88 7.33
C ARG A 131 12.19 -9.69 6.20
N VAL A 132 12.33 -8.48 5.67
CA VAL A 132 13.33 -8.18 4.64
C VAL A 132 14.77 -8.41 5.15
N LEU A 133 14.97 -8.46 6.46
CA LEU A 133 16.25 -8.76 7.10
C LEU A 133 16.36 -10.21 7.61
N ASP A 134 15.40 -11.09 7.32
CA ASP A 134 15.47 -12.50 7.73
C ASP A 134 16.74 -13.14 7.17
N GLY A 135 17.57 -13.68 8.06
CA GLY A 135 18.87 -14.28 7.72
C GLY A 135 19.97 -13.27 7.37
N VAL A 136 19.70 -11.96 7.41
CA VAL A 136 20.66 -10.91 7.09
C VAL A 136 21.08 -10.18 8.37
N LYS A 137 22.37 -10.29 8.73
CA LYS A 137 22.96 -9.50 9.80
C LYS A 137 23.47 -8.19 9.18
N LEU A 138 22.65 -7.16 9.25
CA LEU A 138 22.95 -5.84 8.71
C LEU A 138 23.60 -4.96 9.77
N THR A 139 24.67 -4.27 9.40
CA THR A 139 25.29 -3.16 10.15
C THR A 139 25.24 -1.91 9.27
N ALA A 140 24.77 -0.80 9.81
CA ALA A 140 24.75 0.49 9.15
C ALA A 140 25.65 1.47 9.90
N LYS A 141 26.46 2.23 9.17
CA LYS A 141 27.41 3.21 9.74
C LYS A 141 27.51 4.44 8.84
N ALA A 142 27.51 5.62 9.43
CA ALA A 142 27.84 6.85 8.72
C ALA A 142 29.35 6.92 8.43
N ASP A 143 29.68 7.41 7.23
CA ASP A 143 31.05 7.71 6.80
C ASP A 143 31.04 9.06 6.07
N GLY A 144 31.19 10.13 6.82
CA GLY A 144 30.95 11.49 6.35
C GLY A 144 29.48 11.66 5.92
N LYS A 145 29.23 12.02 4.65
CA LYS A 145 27.88 12.17 4.09
C LYS A 145 27.29 10.86 3.56
N ASP A 146 28.12 9.82 3.45
CA ASP A 146 27.74 8.53 2.92
C ASP A 146 27.30 7.56 4.02
N LEU A 147 26.55 6.56 3.61
CA LEU A 147 26.12 5.45 4.45
C LEU A 147 26.86 4.18 4.03
N LEU A 148 27.53 3.51 4.97
CA LEU A 148 28.07 2.17 4.77
C LEU A 148 27.09 1.13 5.31
N LEU A 149 26.72 0.17 4.46
CA LEU A 149 25.93 -1.00 4.82
C LEU A 149 26.80 -2.23 4.69
N THR A 150 26.94 -2.97 5.79
CA THR A 150 27.76 -4.20 5.81
C THR A 150 26.91 -5.37 6.29
N THR A 151 27.09 -6.52 5.63
CA THR A 151 26.39 -7.76 5.96
C THR A 151 27.39 -8.85 6.33
N ALA A 152 26.97 -9.84 7.14
CA ALA A 152 27.83 -10.96 7.52
C ALA A 152 28.13 -11.93 6.37
N ALA A 153 27.31 -11.96 5.32
CA ALA A 153 27.50 -12.73 4.11
C ALA A 153 27.27 -11.83 2.89
N PRO A 154 27.80 -12.19 1.69
CA PRO A 154 27.58 -11.41 0.49
C PRO A 154 26.09 -11.16 0.21
N ASP A 155 25.71 -9.91 -0.04
CA ASP A 155 24.36 -9.53 -0.45
C ASP A 155 24.40 -8.65 -1.71
N PRO A 156 24.29 -9.23 -2.88
CA PRO A 156 24.30 -8.48 -4.16
C PRO A 156 23.03 -7.65 -4.36
N LEU A 157 21.96 -7.92 -3.60
CA LEU A 157 20.67 -7.26 -3.73
C LEU A 157 20.44 -6.17 -2.67
N MET A 158 21.50 -5.65 -2.05
CA MET A 158 21.39 -4.61 -1.03
C MET A 158 20.62 -3.37 -1.51
N PRO A 159 20.84 -2.84 -2.73
CA PRO A 159 20.05 -1.72 -3.22
C PRO A 159 18.55 -2.02 -3.32
N GLN A 160 18.18 -3.23 -3.74
CA GLN A 160 16.79 -3.68 -3.77
C GLN A 160 16.25 -3.94 -2.35
N ARG A 161 17.08 -4.44 -1.43
CA ARG A 161 16.66 -4.69 -0.05
C ARG A 161 16.26 -3.41 0.67
N VAL A 162 17.04 -2.34 0.50
CA VAL A 162 16.76 -1.06 1.16
C VAL A 162 15.65 -0.23 0.49
N SER A 163 14.99 -0.77 -0.55
CA SER A 163 13.73 -0.26 -1.11
C SER A 163 12.51 -0.75 -0.34
N SER A 164 12.68 -1.72 0.55
CA SER A 164 11.56 -2.31 1.28
C SER A 164 10.80 -1.27 2.09
N PRO A 165 9.46 -1.25 2.03
CA PRO A 165 8.63 -0.45 2.93
C PRO A 165 8.87 -0.73 4.42
N GLN A 166 9.44 -1.89 4.76
CA GLN A 166 9.81 -2.22 6.13
C GLN A 166 11.10 -1.52 6.59
N LEU A 167 11.82 -0.85 5.70
CA LEU A 167 13.06 -0.10 5.97
C LEU A 167 12.90 1.39 5.59
N VAL A 168 11.67 1.93 5.67
CA VAL A 168 11.49 3.39 5.54
C VAL A 168 12.25 4.12 6.64
N ILE A 169 12.77 5.28 6.29
CA ILE A 169 13.56 6.10 7.19
C ILE A 169 12.64 7.13 7.85
N LEU A 170 12.61 7.12 9.17
CA LEU A 170 11.92 8.10 9.98
C LEU A 170 12.93 8.94 10.77
N SER A 171 12.53 10.10 11.25
CA SER A 171 13.40 10.93 12.09
C SER A 171 13.76 10.22 13.40
N PRO A 172 14.87 10.59 14.05
CA PRO A 172 15.25 9.98 15.31
C PRO A 172 14.18 10.02 16.42
N ALA A 173 13.34 11.05 16.41
CA ALA A 173 12.26 11.21 17.38
C ALA A 173 11.14 10.15 17.25
N ALA A 174 11.03 9.49 16.10
CA ALA A 174 10.07 8.40 15.87
C ALA A 174 10.41 7.14 16.67
N TYR A 175 11.67 6.92 16.97
CA TYR A 175 12.17 5.67 17.56
C TYR A 175 12.20 5.78 19.09
N PRO A 176 11.68 4.76 19.79
CA PRO A 176 11.70 4.76 21.24
C PRO A 176 13.13 4.58 21.77
N SER A 177 13.38 5.04 22.98
CA SER A 177 14.65 4.88 23.67
C SER A 177 14.92 3.43 24.11
N SER A 178 13.90 2.56 24.09
CA SER A 178 14.02 1.13 24.41
C SER A 178 13.60 0.27 23.20
N ALA A 179 14.24 -0.90 23.06
CA ALA A 179 13.96 -1.82 21.95
C ALA A 179 12.52 -2.37 21.91
N ASP A 180 11.81 -2.33 23.03
CA ASP A 180 10.42 -2.80 23.17
C ASP A 180 9.39 -1.67 22.97
N GLY A 181 9.84 -0.44 22.80
CA GLY A 181 8.96 0.71 22.57
C GLY A 181 8.33 0.71 21.19
N ALA A 182 7.20 1.38 21.07
CA ALA A 182 6.51 1.54 19.78
C ALA A 182 7.18 2.65 18.95
N ILE A 183 7.40 2.40 17.65
CA ILE A 183 7.80 3.43 16.70
C ILE A 183 6.58 4.30 16.39
N ASP A 184 6.73 5.62 16.43
CA ASP A 184 5.67 6.58 16.07
C ASP A 184 5.98 7.22 14.71
N PRO A 185 5.26 6.89 13.63
CA PRO A 185 5.47 7.50 12.32
C PRO A 185 4.79 8.87 12.16
N VAL A 186 3.97 9.32 13.12
CA VAL A 186 3.19 10.56 13.01
C VAL A 186 4.13 11.76 13.03
N GLY A 187 4.18 12.49 11.90
CA GLY A 187 5.04 13.68 11.77
C GLY A 187 6.54 13.40 11.60
N HIS A 188 6.94 12.14 11.33
CA HIS A 188 8.36 11.75 11.36
C HIS A 188 8.93 11.22 10.03
N GLY A 189 8.15 11.23 8.95
CA GLY A 189 8.63 10.80 7.62
C GLY A 189 9.34 11.91 6.84
N THR A 190 9.62 11.62 5.56
CA THR A 190 10.27 12.53 4.60
C THR A 190 9.39 12.87 3.40
N GLY A 191 8.25 12.21 3.26
CA GLY A 191 7.47 12.16 2.03
C GLY A 191 6.68 13.43 1.69
N ALA A 192 5.95 13.37 0.56
CA ALA A 192 5.15 14.48 0.04
C ALA A 192 3.92 14.83 0.90
N PHE A 193 3.50 13.91 1.78
CA PHE A 193 2.43 14.15 2.75
C PHE A 193 2.91 13.87 4.18
N ILE A 194 2.49 14.70 5.10
CA ILE A 194 2.78 14.59 6.54
C ILE A 194 1.64 13.80 7.18
N LEU A 195 1.92 12.65 7.75
CA LEU A 195 0.96 11.94 8.60
C LEU A 195 0.71 12.78 9.86
N LYS A 196 -0.47 13.37 9.98
CA LYS A 196 -0.84 14.23 11.12
C LYS A 196 -1.54 13.46 12.21
N GLN A 197 -2.31 12.44 11.82
CA GLN A 197 -3.11 11.67 12.76
C GLN A 197 -3.34 10.25 12.25
N ALA A 198 -3.23 9.28 13.15
CA ALA A 198 -3.56 7.89 12.91
C ALA A 198 -4.55 7.43 14.00
N ASN A 199 -5.80 7.18 13.60
CA ASN A 199 -6.92 6.89 14.51
C ASN A 199 -7.22 5.39 14.57
N GLY A 200 -6.18 4.55 14.67
CA GLY A 200 -6.31 3.10 14.74
C GLY A 200 -7.08 2.53 13.55
N SER A 201 -8.21 1.88 13.79
CA SER A 201 -9.07 1.31 12.76
C SER A 201 -10.06 2.30 12.12
N SER A 202 -10.12 3.55 12.59
CA SER A 202 -11.08 4.54 12.08
C SER A 202 -10.56 5.27 10.85
N GLY A 203 -9.24 5.48 10.74
CA GLY A 203 -8.66 6.18 9.60
C GLY A 203 -7.33 6.87 9.92
N ALA A 204 -6.89 7.70 8.98
CA ALA A 204 -5.72 8.56 9.13
C ALA A 204 -5.93 9.85 8.35
N THR A 205 -5.27 10.91 8.78
CA THR A 205 -5.29 12.22 8.13
C THR A 205 -3.88 12.67 7.81
N LEU A 206 -3.66 13.02 6.55
CA LEU A 206 -2.37 13.52 6.07
C LEU A 206 -2.54 14.91 5.47
N GLU A 207 -1.54 15.77 5.65
CA GLU A 207 -1.45 17.09 5.06
C GLU A 207 -0.29 17.15 4.07
N ARG A 208 -0.40 17.99 3.06
CA ARG A 208 0.67 18.18 2.10
C ARG A 208 1.92 18.74 2.78
N ASN A 209 3.07 18.15 2.45
CA ASN A 209 4.37 18.70 2.84
C ASN A 209 4.80 19.77 1.84
N ASP A 210 4.62 21.04 2.18
CA ASP A 210 5.03 22.16 1.31
C ASP A 210 6.56 22.32 1.20
N LYS A 211 7.32 21.63 2.08
CA LYS A 211 8.78 21.61 2.08
C LYS A 211 9.35 20.30 1.49
N TYR A 212 8.51 19.52 0.79
CA TYR A 212 8.97 18.27 0.20
C TYR A 212 10.11 18.53 -0.78
N TRP A 213 11.16 17.74 -0.68
CA TRP A 213 12.36 17.84 -1.51
C TRP A 213 12.13 17.51 -3.00
N GLY A 214 11.09 16.75 -3.30
CA GLY A 214 10.69 16.39 -4.67
C GLY A 214 9.56 17.27 -5.20
N LYS A 215 8.80 16.75 -6.15
CA LYS A 215 7.66 17.47 -6.73
C LYS A 215 6.53 17.62 -5.69
N LYS A 216 6.16 18.87 -5.40
CA LYS A 216 5.05 19.20 -4.51
C LYS A 216 3.75 18.53 -4.98
N ALA A 217 3.03 17.90 -4.05
CA ALA A 217 1.74 17.30 -4.33
C ALA A 217 0.70 18.38 -4.72
N ALA A 218 -0.21 18.05 -5.64
CA ALA A 218 -1.30 18.96 -6.01
C ALA A 218 -2.39 19.03 -4.94
N ALA A 219 -2.76 17.88 -4.36
CA ALA A 219 -3.79 17.83 -3.31
C ALA A 219 -3.27 18.40 -1.99
N PRO A 220 -4.09 19.13 -1.21
CA PRO A 220 -3.70 19.68 0.09
C PRO A 220 -3.59 18.62 1.18
N GLY A 221 -4.14 17.43 0.98
CA GLY A 221 -4.07 16.35 1.96
C GLY A 221 -4.77 15.09 1.51
N ILE A 222 -4.71 14.06 2.36
CA ILE A 222 -5.36 12.77 2.17
C ILE A 222 -6.12 12.42 3.44
N ASP A 223 -7.40 12.03 3.29
CA ASP A 223 -8.22 11.48 4.36
C ASP A 223 -8.43 10.00 4.09
N VAL A 224 -7.88 9.16 4.95
CA VAL A 224 -7.94 7.70 4.83
C VAL A 224 -9.05 7.15 5.70
N THR A 225 -9.88 6.29 5.15
CA THR A 225 -10.87 5.49 5.88
C THR A 225 -10.64 4.00 5.60
N TYR A 226 -10.99 3.15 6.57
CA TYR A 226 -10.90 1.71 6.39
C TYR A 226 -12.29 1.11 6.20
N VAL A 227 -12.51 0.51 5.04
CA VAL A 227 -13.79 -0.07 4.63
C VAL A 227 -13.56 -1.53 4.25
N PRO A 228 -13.65 -2.49 5.19
CA PRO A 228 -13.36 -3.90 4.92
C PRO A 228 -14.30 -4.54 3.90
N ASP A 229 -15.57 -4.11 3.85
CA ASP A 229 -16.54 -4.65 2.91
C ASP A 229 -16.30 -4.14 1.48
N GLY A 230 -16.13 -5.05 0.52
CA GLY A 230 -15.80 -4.71 -0.86
C GLY A 230 -16.95 -4.03 -1.62
N ALA A 231 -18.20 -4.40 -1.35
CA ALA A 231 -19.36 -3.77 -1.97
C ALA A 231 -19.54 -2.34 -1.46
N ALA A 232 -19.29 -2.11 -0.18
CA ALA A 232 -19.30 -0.77 0.42
C ALA A 232 -18.21 0.11 -0.21
N ARG A 233 -16.97 -0.42 -0.45
CA ARG A 233 -15.92 0.35 -1.16
C ARG A 233 -16.34 0.71 -2.58
N GLY A 234 -16.89 -0.23 -3.35
CA GLY A 234 -17.42 0.06 -4.68
C GLY A 234 -18.53 1.10 -4.66
N THR A 235 -19.39 1.07 -3.64
CA THR A 235 -20.45 2.06 -3.43
C THR A 235 -19.86 3.43 -3.10
N ALA A 236 -18.87 3.51 -2.21
CA ALA A 236 -18.20 4.78 -1.85
C ALA A 236 -17.62 5.50 -3.07
N LEU A 237 -17.05 4.76 -4.02
CA LEU A 237 -16.57 5.32 -5.29
C LEU A 237 -17.73 5.85 -6.16
N ARG A 238 -18.79 5.05 -6.33
CA ARG A 238 -19.94 5.44 -7.17
C ARG A 238 -20.71 6.65 -6.63
N THR A 239 -20.83 6.75 -5.31
CA THR A 239 -21.53 7.88 -4.65
C THR A 239 -20.65 9.10 -4.48
N GLY A 240 -19.34 9.02 -4.82
CA GLY A 240 -18.40 10.10 -4.62
C GLY A 240 -18.05 10.33 -3.14
N THR A 241 -18.26 9.35 -2.25
CA THR A 241 -17.84 9.42 -0.85
C THR A 241 -16.35 9.15 -0.70
N ALA A 242 -15.76 8.41 -1.64
CA ALA A 242 -14.31 8.25 -1.79
C ALA A 242 -13.90 8.60 -3.23
N ASP A 243 -12.69 9.14 -3.39
CA ASP A 243 -12.09 9.46 -4.69
C ASP A 243 -11.25 8.28 -5.20
N ILE A 244 -10.62 7.56 -4.28
CA ILE A 244 -9.81 6.37 -4.55
C ILE A 244 -10.25 5.25 -3.60
N VAL A 245 -10.47 4.07 -4.15
CA VAL A 245 -10.76 2.87 -3.37
C VAL A 245 -9.80 1.75 -3.71
N GLU A 246 -9.34 1.05 -2.70
CA GLU A 246 -8.42 -0.07 -2.83
C GLU A 246 -9.18 -1.39 -2.99
N ALA A 247 -8.68 -2.30 -3.82
CA ALA A 247 -9.12 -3.69 -3.91
C ALA A 247 -10.66 -3.86 -4.04
N VAL A 248 -11.24 -3.24 -5.07
CA VAL A 248 -12.63 -3.50 -5.43
C VAL A 248 -12.72 -4.97 -5.86
N PRO A 249 -13.67 -5.76 -5.30
CA PRO A 249 -13.86 -7.15 -5.73
C PRO A 249 -14.17 -7.22 -7.23
N VAL A 250 -13.66 -8.25 -7.90
CA VAL A 250 -13.87 -8.45 -9.35
C VAL A 250 -15.34 -8.42 -9.68
N SER A 251 -16.18 -9.12 -8.87
CA SER A 251 -17.65 -9.13 -9.02
C SER A 251 -18.33 -7.76 -8.91
N GLN A 252 -17.63 -6.73 -8.44
CA GLN A 252 -18.11 -5.36 -8.37
C GLN A 252 -17.52 -4.46 -9.46
N ALA A 253 -16.45 -4.91 -10.14
CA ALA A 253 -15.78 -4.13 -11.16
C ALA A 253 -16.71 -3.76 -12.32
N GLY A 254 -17.59 -4.67 -12.73
CA GLY A 254 -18.59 -4.40 -13.78
C GLY A 254 -19.59 -3.29 -13.46
N ASN A 255 -19.72 -2.88 -12.19
CA ASN A 255 -20.59 -1.78 -11.73
C ASN A 255 -19.86 -0.44 -11.62
N VAL A 256 -18.58 -0.39 -11.93
CA VAL A 256 -17.73 0.82 -11.89
C VAL A 256 -17.46 1.28 -13.31
N ASP A 257 -17.44 2.61 -13.54
CA ASP A 257 -17.02 3.16 -14.83
C ASP A 257 -15.60 2.66 -15.15
N LYS A 258 -15.45 2.07 -16.35
CA LYS A 258 -14.17 1.47 -16.80
C LYS A 258 -13.01 2.46 -16.78
N ASN A 259 -13.28 3.74 -16.98
CA ASN A 259 -12.26 4.79 -16.92
C ASN A 259 -11.73 5.05 -15.50
N LEU A 260 -12.42 4.55 -14.47
CA LEU A 260 -12.03 4.65 -13.08
C LEU A 260 -11.35 3.36 -12.57
N ILE A 261 -11.26 2.33 -13.42
CA ILE A 261 -10.61 1.07 -13.05
C ILE A 261 -9.14 1.14 -13.47
N HIS A 262 -8.26 1.03 -12.49
CA HIS A 262 -6.81 0.96 -12.68
C HIS A 262 -6.32 -0.41 -12.21
N GLU A 263 -6.13 -1.32 -13.17
CA GLU A 263 -5.63 -2.66 -12.90
C GLU A 263 -4.11 -2.67 -12.87
N VAL A 264 -3.55 -3.23 -11.82
CA VAL A 264 -2.10 -3.36 -11.65
C VAL A 264 -1.75 -4.83 -11.50
N SER A 265 -0.96 -5.35 -12.43
CA SER A 265 -0.42 -6.70 -12.34
C SER A 265 0.46 -6.85 -11.10
N THR A 266 0.24 -7.90 -10.34
CA THR A 266 1.00 -8.18 -9.13
C THR A 266 1.71 -9.52 -9.24
N PRO A 267 2.89 -9.71 -8.60
CA PRO A 267 3.61 -10.98 -8.58
C PRO A 267 2.95 -12.04 -7.68
N ARG A 268 1.68 -11.85 -7.34
CA ARG A 268 0.93 -12.78 -6.49
C ARG A 268 0.39 -13.94 -7.30
N THR A 269 0.60 -15.16 -6.77
CA THR A 269 0.03 -16.38 -7.33
C THR A 269 -0.89 -17.02 -6.29
N SER A 270 -2.12 -17.34 -6.68
CA SER A 270 -3.01 -18.16 -5.85
C SER A 270 -2.51 -19.60 -5.85
N THR A 271 -2.07 -20.08 -4.70
CA THR A 271 -1.35 -21.36 -4.59
C THR A 271 -1.96 -22.23 -3.51
N LEU A 272 -2.13 -23.52 -3.81
CA LEU A 272 -2.44 -24.55 -2.83
C LEU A 272 -1.15 -25.25 -2.41
N TYR A 273 -0.83 -25.17 -1.12
CA TYR A 273 0.31 -25.90 -0.55
C TYR A 273 -0.15 -27.28 -0.07
N LEU A 274 0.45 -28.33 -0.63
CA LEU A 274 0.12 -29.70 -0.27
C LEU A 274 1.15 -30.24 0.73
N ASN A 275 0.69 -30.86 1.83
CA ASN A 275 1.57 -31.53 2.78
C ASN A 275 2.09 -32.84 2.14
N THR A 276 3.35 -32.82 1.70
CA THR A 276 3.98 -33.98 1.04
C THR A 276 4.63 -34.98 2.00
N ARG A 277 4.68 -34.66 3.31
CA ARG A 277 5.34 -35.49 4.33
C ARG A 277 4.38 -36.48 4.99
N SER A 278 3.08 -36.15 5.02
CA SER A 278 2.08 -37.00 5.68
C SER A 278 0.69 -36.84 5.06
N GLY A 279 -0.21 -37.77 5.36
CA GLY A 279 -1.59 -37.78 4.86
C GLY A 279 -1.69 -38.14 3.37
N ALA A 280 -2.83 -37.79 2.76
CA ALA A 280 -3.14 -38.20 1.38
C ALA A 280 -2.10 -37.72 0.37
N PHE A 281 -1.56 -36.52 0.53
CA PHE A 281 -0.60 -35.93 -0.41
C PHE A 281 0.86 -36.35 -0.18
N ALA A 282 1.15 -37.26 0.74
CA ALA A 282 2.42 -38.00 0.74
C ALA A 282 2.54 -38.87 -0.52
N ASN A 283 1.40 -39.32 -1.06
CA ASN A 283 1.37 -40.10 -2.31
C ASN A 283 1.51 -39.18 -3.54
N PRO A 284 2.55 -39.37 -4.40
CA PRO A 284 2.75 -38.58 -5.62
C PRO A 284 1.57 -38.65 -6.59
N ALA A 285 0.92 -39.82 -6.73
CA ALA A 285 -0.22 -39.98 -7.64
C ALA A 285 -1.42 -39.09 -7.21
N LEU A 286 -1.66 -38.95 -5.91
CA LEU A 286 -2.73 -38.07 -5.43
C LEU A 286 -2.40 -36.59 -5.63
N ARG A 287 -1.14 -36.21 -5.55
CA ARG A 287 -0.72 -34.83 -5.91
C ARG A 287 -0.94 -34.55 -7.39
N ALA A 288 -0.57 -35.51 -8.27
CA ALA A 288 -0.81 -35.39 -9.70
C ALA A 288 -2.31 -35.32 -10.03
N ALA A 289 -3.12 -36.15 -9.40
CA ALA A 289 -4.58 -36.14 -9.54
C ALA A 289 -5.18 -34.78 -9.11
N ALA A 290 -4.76 -34.26 -7.94
CA ALA A 290 -5.22 -32.95 -7.45
C ALA A 290 -4.83 -31.82 -8.41
N ARG A 291 -3.61 -31.84 -8.97
CA ARG A 291 -3.18 -30.87 -9.97
C ARG A 291 -4.02 -30.93 -11.25
N ASN A 292 -4.33 -32.12 -11.71
CA ASN A 292 -5.10 -32.33 -12.94
C ASN A 292 -6.60 -32.03 -12.76
N ALA A 293 -7.10 -32.08 -11.52
CA ALA A 293 -8.49 -31.74 -11.19
C ALA A 293 -8.77 -30.24 -11.20
N VAL A 294 -7.73 -29.40 -11.13
CA VAL A 294 -7.88 -27.93 -11.17
C VAL A 294 -7.79 -27.46 -12.61
N ASP A 295 -8.83 -26.78 -13.07
CA ASP A 295 -8.86 -26.07 -14.37
C ASP A 295 -8.63 -24.58 -14.13
N PRO A 296 -7.39 -24.05 -14.33
CA PRO A 296 -7.10 -22.64 -14.14
C PRO A 296 -7.91 -21.74 -15.10
N ALA A 297 -8.18 -22.19 -16.32
CA ALA A 297 -8.91 -21.37 -17.30
C ALA A 297 -10.37 -21.19 -16.89
N ALA A 298 -11.00 -22.25 -16.37
CA ALA A 298 -12.35 -22.16 -15.81
C ALA A 298 -12.39 -21.23 -14.60
N LEU A 299 -11.42 -21.32 -13.69
CA LEU A 299 -11.33 -20.40 -12.53
C LEU A 299 -11.14 -18.95 -12.94
N ILE A 300 -10.23 -18.69 -13.90
CA ILE A 300 -10.03 -17.33 -14.42
C ILE A 300 -11.33 -16.77 -14.98
N LYS A 301 -12.03 -17.56 -15.77
CA LYS A 301 -13.27 -17.13 -16.40
C LYS A 301 -14.42 -16.92 -15.40
N THR A 302 -14.60 -17.83 -14.44
CA THR A 302 -15.81 -17.86 -13.59
C THR A 302 -15.64 -17.20 -12.24
N VAL A 303 -14.44 -17.23 -11.65
CA VAL A 303 -14.16 -16.67 -10.33
C VAL A 303 -13.49 -15.32 -10.42
N PHE A 304 -12.57 -15.17 -11.36
CA PHE A 304 -11.82 -13.94 -11.55
C PHE A 304 -12.36 -13.08 -12.71
N GLU A 305 -13.43 -13.50 -13.38
CA GLU A 305 -14.12 -12.76 -14.46
C GLU A 305 -13.14 -12.22 -15.55
N GLY A 306 -12.04 -12.95 -15.77
CA GLY A 306 -10.99 -12.58 -16.72
C GLY A 306 -9.85 -11.74 -16.12
N HIS A 307 -9.93 -11.31 -14.85
CA HIS A 307 -8.93 -10.47 -14.21
C HIS A 307 -7.80 -11.26 -13.52
N ALA A 308 -7.33 -12.32 -14.17
CA ALA A 308 -6.19 -13.10 -13.73
C ALA A 308 -5.50 -13.78 -14.92
N ASP A 309 -4.22 -14.10 -14.74
CA ASP A 309 -3.44 -14.83 -15.74
C ASP A 309 -3.31 -16.32 -15.39
N SER A 310 -3.21 -17.17 -16.40
CA SER A 310 -2.94 -18.60 -16.19
C SER A 310 -1.52 -18.78 -15.64
N PRO A 311 -1.35 -19.43 -14.49
CA PRO A 311 -0.05 -19.57 -13.87
C PRO A 311 0.83 -20.57 -14.62
N VAL A 312 2.12 -20.27 -14.71
CA VAL A 312 3.17 -21.23 -15.12
C VAL A 312 4.19 -21.27 -13.98
N GLY A 313 3.97 -22.13 -13.01
CA GLY A 313 4.76 -22.16 -11.77
C GLY A 313 4.35 -21.08 -10.77
N LEU A 314 5.29 -20.70 -9.89
CA LEU A 314 5.03 -19.74 -8.80
C LEU A 314 5.10 -18.26 -9.23
N LEU A 315 5.66 -17.98 -10.41
CA LEU A 315 5.92 -16.60 -10.86
C LEU A 315 5.01 -16.27 -12.05
N GLY A 316 4.15 -15.30 -11.87
CA GLY A 316 3.23 -14.82 -12.89
C GLY A 316 3.88 -13.82 -13.88
N PRO A 317 3.10 -13.36 -14.89
CA PRO A 317 3.57 -12.41 -15.91
C PRO A 317 4.04 -11.06 -15.37
N ALA A 318 3.60 -10.69 -14.18
CA ALA A 318 4.06 -9.47 -13.50
C ALA A 318 5.54 -9.52 -13.06
N VAL A 319 6.22 -10.65 -13.27
CA VAL A 319 7.66 -10.81 -13.01
C VAL A 319 8.37 -10.97 -14.36
N PRO A 320 8.86 -9.89 -15.00
CA PRO A 320 9.37 -9.92 -16.38
C PRO A 320 10.56 -10.88 -16.56
N TRP A 321 11.51 -10.87 -15.63
CA TRP A 321 12.69 -11.73 -15.66
C TRP A 321 12.37 -13.23 -15.51
N ALA A 322 11.16 -13.57 -15.05
CA ALA A 322 10.70 -14.96 -14.97
C ALA A 322 10.08 -15.47 -16.29
N ALA A 323 10.11 -14.67 -17.38
CA ALA A 323 9.54 -15.06 -18.68
C ALA A 323 10.16 -16.36 -19.21
N GLU A 324 11.47 -16.56 -19.05
CA GLU A 324 12.17 -17.77 -19.44
C GLU A 324 11.69 -19.01 -18.66
N LEU A 325 11.40 -18.84 -17.36
CA LEU A 325 10.86 -19.93 -16.54
C LEU A 325 9.45 -20.33 -16.99
N ARG A 326 8.68 -19.39 -17.57
CA ARG A 326 7.37 -19.67 -18.16
C ARG A 326 7.45 -20.46 -19.46
N ALA A 327 8.57 -20.37 -20.16
CA ALA A 327 8.83 -21.13 -21.38
C ALA A 327 9.19 -22.59 -21.11
N TRP A 328 9.49 -22.98 -19.87
CA TRP A 328 9.70 -24.37 -19.52
C TRP A 328 8.43 -25.15 -19.81
N LYS A 329 8.56 -26.12 -20.73
CA LYS A 329 7.48 -27.06 -21.03
C LYS A 329 7.09 -27.77 -19.74
N LYS A 330 5.77 -27.92 -19.51
CA LYS A 330 5.26 -28.85 -18.51
C LYS A 330 5.91 -30.21 -18.77
N GLU A 331 6.85 -30.59 -17.92
CA GLU A 331 7.24 -31.98 -17.89
C GLU A 331 5.98 -32.75 -17.49
N THR A 332 5.56 -33.65 -18.35
CA THR A 332 4.50 -34.61 -18.05
C THR A 332 5.12 -35.63 -17.08
N TYR A 333 4.79 -35.49 -15.79
CA TYR A 333 5.04 -36.50 -14.78
C TYR A 333 4.00 -37.59 -14.89
#